data_474bb3da0b2dbc44f2c73c91a032be61
#
_entry.id   474bb3da0b2dbc44f2c73c91a032be61
#
_cell.length_a   1.000
_cell.length_b   1.000
_cell.length_c   1.000
_cell.angle_alpha   90.00
_cell.angle_beta   90.00
_cell.angle_gamma   90.00
#
_symmetry.space_group_name_H-M   'P 1'
#
loop_
_entity.id
_entity.type
_entity.pdbx_description
1 polymer ?
#
loop_
_entity_poly.entity_id
_entity_poly.type
_entity_poly.pdbx_seq_one_letter_code
_entity_poly.pdbx_strand_id
1 'polypeptide(L)'
;MLELVHSNRQSSLPRPAPWAEASDRDLLVAMREGDEAALDELIKRKTKPLLQLCHRILGDVDEGRDVVQVTFFKVWENRLKFDGRWSPNTWIYRIASNLAIDHLRSRRSRERCEEPVRQYLLQVADSRATRDLSSLQQTEVGAIFRELSAGLSEKQRVAFLLHELEGLSCPEVAGILDCRESTVRNHLFNARKYLRREVLRRYPEYAGTFSREEEA
;
A
#
# COMPACT_ATOMS: atom_id res chain seq x y z
N MET A 1 32.35 50.73 31.81
CA MET A 1 32.09 49.43 32.45
C MET A 1 30.98 48.75 31.63
N LEU A 2 31.37 47.94 30.67
CA LEU A 2 30.46 47.24 29.74
C LEU A 2 30.48 45.77 30.14
N GLU A 3 29.42 45.28 30.77
CA GLU A 3 29.24 43.86 31.08
C GLU A 3 28.77 43.11 29.83
N LEU A 4 29.61 42.21 29.41
CA LEU A 4 29.33 41.23 28.33
C LEU A 4 28.34 40.19 28.84
N VAL A 5 27.10 40.25 28.37
CA VAL A 5 26.10 39.19 28.54
C VAL A 5 26.49 38.05 27.59
N HIS A 6 27.14 37.03 28.14
CA HIS A 6 27.35 35.75 27.45
C HIS A 6 26.02 35.00 27.35
N SER A 7 25.36 35.12 26.19
CA SER A 7 24.24 34.28 25.85
C SER A 7 24.73 32.85 25.61
N ASN A 8 24.56 32.01 26.62
CA ASN A 8 24.83 30.58 26.57
C ASN A 8 23.78 29.90 25.68
N ARG A 9 24.07 29.83 24.36
CA ARG A 9 23.33 28.93 23.47
C ARG A 9 23.74 27.49 23.77
N GLN A 10 23.09 26.91 24.77
CA GLN A 10 23.09 25.45 24.90
C GLN A 10 22.40 24.89 23.66
N SER A 11 23.18 24.25 22.81
CA SER A 11 22.71 23.39 21.74
C SER A 11 21.98 22.21 22.38
N SER A 12 20.68 22.36 22.59
CA SER A 12 19.84 21.24 22.98
C SER A 12 19.75 20.31 21.81
N LEU A 13 20.48 19.21 21.88
CA LEU A 13 20.19 18.03 21.06
C LEU A 13 18.69 17.74 21.19
N PRO A 14 17.96 17.51 20.11
CA PRO A 14 16.55 17.19 20.20
C PRO A 14 16.39 15.98 21.11
N ARG A 15 15.62 16.13 22.20
CA ARG A 15 15.25 15.00 23.05
C ARG A 15 14.62 13.94 22.15
N PRO A 16 15.01 12.65 22.26
CA PRO A 16 14.32 11.60 21.51
C PRO A 16 12.83 11.75 21.76
N ALA A 17 12.04 11.69 20.67
CA ALA A 17 10.59 11.77 20.80
C ALA A 17 10.13 10.71 21.83
N PRO A 18 9.22 11.01 22.74
CA PRO A 18 8.84 10.11 23.84
C PRO A 18 8.39 8.72 23.36
N TRP A 19 8.06 8.59 22.07
CA TRP A 19 7.55 7.38 21.44
C TRP A 19 8.55 6.64 20.55
N ALA A 20 9.81 7.09 20.44
CA ALA A 20 10.78 6.52 19.49
C ALA A 20 11.06 5.01 19.71
N GLU A 21 11.02 4.55 20.96
CA GLU A 21 11.28 3.15 21.35
C GLU A 21 9.99 2.36 21.64
N ALA A 22 8.83 3.02 21.66
CA ALA A 22 7.56 2.36 21.96
C ALA A 22 7.15 1.39 20.84
N SER A 23 6.42 0.33 21.19
CA SER A 23 5.83 -0.55 20.19
C SER A 23 4.66 0.12 19.45
N ASP A 24 4.34 -0.34 18.24
CA ASP A 24 3.19 0.17 17.49
C ASP A 24 1.87 -0.02 18.27
N ARG A 25 1.80 -1.02 19.13
CA ARG A 25 0.65 -1.25 20.04
C ARG A 25 0.55 -0.16 21.08
N ASP A 26 1.68 0.22 21.69
CA ASP A 26 1.70 1.30 22.69
C ASP A 26 1.32 2.64 22.06
N LEU A 27 1.77 2.90 20.82
CA LEU A 27 1.35 4.07 20.05
C LEU A 27 -0.15 4.11 19.85
N LEU A 28 -0.77 2.99 19.43
CA LEU A 28 -2.23 2.92 19.23
C LEU A 28 -3.00 3.06 20.56
N VAL A 29 -2.45 2.57 21.67
CA VAL A 29 -3.03 2.76 23.01
C VAL A 29 -2.98 4.23 23.41
N ALA A 30 -1.82 4.88 23.27
CA ALA A 30 -1.68 6.31 23.57
C ALA A 30 -2.58 7.19 22.70
N MET A 31 -2.70 6.85 21.40
CA MET A 31 -3.64 7.54 20.50
C MET A 31 -5.10 7.46 20.97
N ARG A 32 -5.53 6.36 21.63
CA ARG A 32 -6.89 6.25 22.19
C ARG A 32 -7.13 7.28 23.28
N GLU A 33 -6.08 7.68 24.02
CA GLU A 33 -6.11 8.72 25.04
C GLU A 33 -5.96 10.12 24.46
N GLY A 34 -5.80 10.24 23.14
CA GLY A 34 -5.72 11.51 22.42
C GLY A 34 -4.29 12.04 22.24
N ASP A 35 -3.25 11.21 22.42
CA ASP A 35 -1.87 11.61 22.22
C ASP A 35 -1.54 11.71 20.72
N GLU A 36 -1.41 12.94 20.22
CA GLU A 36 -1.08 13.25 18.83
C GLU A 36 0.40 12.94 18.51
N ALA A 37 1.31 13.01 19.50
CA ALA A 37 2.71 12.69 19.27
C ALA A 37 2.91 11.19 18.98
N ALA A 38 2.05 10.34 19.54
CA ALA A 38 2.02 8.92 19.19
C ALA A 38 1.57 8.70 17.74
N LEU A 39 0.62 9.48 17.23
CA LEU A 39 0.24 9.45 15.81
C LEU A 39 1.39 9.91 14.92
N ASP A 40 2.09 11.00 15.26
CA ASP A 40 3.23 11.48 14.48
C ASP A 40 4.32 10.40 14.33
N GLU A 41 4.60 9.67 15.41
CA GLU A 41 5.57 8.58 15.38
C GLU A 41 5.07 7.42 14.53
N LEU A 42 3.78 7.05 14.63
CA LEU A 42 3.18 6.02 13.81
C LEU A 42 3.23 6.38 12.31
N ILE A 43 2.95 7.65 11.96
CA ILE A 43 3.06 8.17 10.59
C ILE A 43 4.48 8.00 10.07
N LYS A 44 5.50 8.40 10.84
CA LYS A 44 6.92 8.26 10.44
C LYS A 44 7.26 6.80 10.11
N ARG A 45 6.83 5.85 10.95
CA ARG A 45 7.13 4.43 10.77
C ARG A 45 6.37 3.79 9.61
N LYS A 46 5.10 4.17 9.43
CA LYS A 46 4.19 3.48 8.49
C LYS A 46 4.05 4.14 7.14
N THR A 47 4.48 5.38 6.94
CA THR A 47 4.35 6.06 5.65
C THR A 47 5.03 5.29 4.52
N LYS A 48 6.29 4.90 4.69
CA LYS A 48 7.04 4.21 3.63
C LYS A 48 6.42 2.86 3.24
N PRO A 49 6.15 1.92 4.16
CA PRO A 49 5.54 0.64 3.79
C PRO A 49 4.13 0.80 3.22
N LEU A 50 3.31 1.72 3.74
CA LEU A 50 1.98 1.98 3.20
C LEU A 50 2.03 2.58 1.79
N LEU A 51 2.95 3.50 1.51
CA LEU A 51 3.15 4.04 0.17
C LEU A 51 3.55 2.95 -0.82
N GLN A 52 4.45 2.04 -0.44
CA GLN A 52 4.84 0.91 -1.27
C GLN A 52 3.65 -0.01 -1.57
N LEU A 53 2.87 -0.37 -0.55
CA LEU A 53 1.68 -1.19 -0.72
C LEU A 53 0.65 -0.52 -1.64
N CYS A 54 0.26 0.72 -1.32
CA CYS A 54 -0.73 1.46 -2.09
C CYS A 54 -0.30 1.67 -3.55
N HIS A 55 0.97 2.03 -3.79
CA HIS A 55 1.52 2.15 -5.14
C HIS A 55 1.45 0.82 -5.91
N ARG A 56 1.78 -0.32 -5.29
CA ARG A 56 1.66 -1.63 -5.94
C ARG A 56 0.21 -2.01 -6.26
N ILE A 57 -0.75 -1.61 -5.41
CA ILE A 57 -2.17 -1.86 -5.63
C ILE A 57 -2.72 -0.98 -6.73
N LEU A 58 -2.48 0.34 -6.67
CA LEU A 58 -3.09 1.36 -7.52
C LEU A 58 -2.36 1.54 -8.85
N GLY A 59 -1.04 1.34 -8.83
CA GLY A 59 -0.17 1.56 -9.97
C GLY A 59 0.18 3.02 -10.22
N ASP A 60 -0.23 3.92 -9.33
CA ASP A 60 0.02 5.35 -9.36
C ASP A 60 0.55 5.83 -8.01
N VAL A 61 1.59 6.68 -8.03
CA VAL A 61 2.26 7.15 -6.80
C VAL A 61 1.45 8.22 -6.11
N ASP A 62 0.82 9.11 -6.87
CA ASP A 62 0.07 10.23 -6.31
C ASP A 62 -1.25 9.74 -5.73
N GLU A 63 -1.98 8.86 -6.44
CA GLU A 63 -3.13 8.13 -5.88
C GLU A 63 -2.73 7.35 -4.61
N GLY A 64 -1.54 6.74 -4.60
CA GLY A 64 -0.99 6.04 -3.44
C GLY A 64 -0.78 6.97 -2.25
N ARG A 65 -0.25 8.17 -2.46
CA ARG A 65 -0.08 9.20 -1.41
C ARG A 65 -1.41 9.65 -0.81
N ASP A 66 -2.39 9.90 -1.68
CA ASP A 66 -3.73 10.32 -1.24
C ASP A 66 -4.37 9.24 -0.36
N VAL A 67 -4.30 7.98 -0.79
CA VAL A 67 -4.82 6.85 0.01
C VAL A 67 -4.09 6.71 1.34
N VAL A 68 -2.76 6.89 1.38
CA VAL A 68 -1.99 6.83 2.64
C VAL A 68 -2.37 7.98 3.58
N GLN A 69 -2.55 9.19 3.07
CA GLN A 69 -3.00 10.32 3.87
C GLN A 69 -4.39 10.05 4.48
N VAL A 70 -5.33 9.61 3.67
CA VAL A 70 -6.68 9.23 4.16
C VAL A 70 -6.61 8.05 5.12
N THR A 71 -5.66 7.12 4.94
CA THR A 71 -5.45 6.00 5.87
C THR A 71 -5.10 6.51 7.27
N PHE A 72 -4.14 7.42 7.42
CA PHE A 72 -3.78 7.96 8.74
C PHE A 72 -4.92 8.75 9.38
N PHE A 73 -5.66 9.51 8.58
CA PHE A 73 -6.87 10.17 9.06
C PHE A 73 -7.89 9.13 9.59
N LYS A 74 -8.13 8.05 8.87
CA LYS A 74 -9.03 6.96 9.29
C LYS A 74 -8.50 6.19 10.50
N VAL A 75 -7.19 6.00 10.61
CA VAL A 75 -6.55 5.41 11.80
C VAL A 75 -6.85 6.27 13.02
N TRP A 76 -6.66 7.57 12.93
CA TRP A 76 -6.96 8.50 14.02
C TRP A 76 -8.46 8.54 14.36
N GLU A 77 -9.32 8.66 13.35
CA GLU A 77 -10.78 8.69 13.53
C GLU A 77 -11.30 7.41 14.21
N ASN A 78 -10.75 6.26 13.83
CA ASN A 78 -11.18 4.96 14.34
C ASN A 78 -10.31 4.43 15.49
N ARG A 79 -9.41 5.25 16.09
CA ARG A 79 -8.47 4.79 17.13
C ARG A 79 -9.13 4.10 18.32
N LEU A 80 -10.35 4.49 18.66
CA LEU A 80 -11.14 3.84 19.73
C LEU A 80 -11.63 2.44 19.38
N LYS A 81 -11.67 2.08 18.08
CA LYS A 81 -12.12 0.77 17.59
C LYS A 81 -11.01 -0.27 17.56
N PHE A 82 -9.76 0.12 17.80
CA PHE A 82 -8.66 -0.83 17.92
C PHE A 82 -8.80 -1.59 19.23
N ASP A 83 -9.18 -2.86 19.15
CA ASP A 83 -9.44 -3.74 20.31
C ASP A 83 -8.30 -4.72 20.61
N GLY A 84 -7.22 -4.67 19.83
CA GLY A 84 -6.04 -5.52 20.01
C GLY A 84 -6.20 -6.97 19.57
N ARG A 85 -7.34 -7.38 19.00
CA ARG A 85 -7.52 -8.73 18.42
C ARG A 85 -6.57 -8.99 17.25
N TRP A 86 -6.26 -7.95 16.48
CA TRP A 86 -5.30 -7.99 15.40
C TRP A 86 -4.01 -7.28 15.78
N SER A 87 -2.94 -7.61 15.06
CA SER A 87 -1.71 -6.82 15.17
C SER A 87 -1.97 -5.39 14.69
N PRO A 88 -1.23 -4.38 15.22
CA PRO A 88 -1.29 -3.02 14.71
C PRO A 88 -1.14 -2.93 13.18
N ASN A 89 -0.18 -3.69 12.63
CA ASN A 89 0.04 -3.76 11.19
C ASN A 89 -1.18 -4.28 10.43
N THR A 90 -1.75 -5.41 10.87
CA THR A 90 -2.94 -6.00 10.25
C THR A 90 -4.10 -5.01 10.25
N TRP A 91 -4.31 -4.30 11.37
CA TRP A 91 -5.38 -3.32 11.48
C TRP A 91 -5.18 -2.11 10.55
N ILE A 92 -3.96 -1.55 10.49
CA ILE A 92 -3.63 -0.42 9.62
C ILE A 92 -3.69 -0.84 8.15
N TYR A 93 -3.13 -2.00 7.80
CA TYR A 93 -3.17 -2.54 6.43
C TYR A 93 -4.60 -2.84 5.96
N ARG A 94 -5.49 -3.26 6.87
CA ARG A 94 -6.92 -3.41 6.56
C ARG A 94 -7.53 -2.08 6.11
N ILE A 95 -7.27 -0.99 6.82
CA ILE A 95 -7.77 0.34 6.45
C ILE A 95 -7.21 0.77 5.09
N ALA A 96 -5.89 0.69 4.91
CA ALA A 96 -5.23 1.09 3.67
C ALA A 96 -5.67 0.27 2.45
N SER A 97 -5.73 -1.06 2.60
CA SER A 97 -6.12 -1.95 1.49
C SER A 97 -7.57 -1.76 1.07
N ASN A 98 -8.49 -1.55 2.03
CA ASN A 98 -9.89 -1.28 1.71
C ASN A 98 -10.04 0.06 0.97
N LEU A 99 -9.35 1.12 1.43
CA LEU A 99 -9.34 2.41 0.74
C LEU A 99 -8.77 2.30 -0.67
N ALA A 100 -7.67 1.55 -0.85
CA ALA A 100 -7.08 1.32 -2.16
C ALA A 100 -8.01 0.54 -3.10
N ILE A 101 -8.69 -0.51 -2.60
CA ILE A 101 -9.68 -1.27 -3.38
C ILE A 101 -10.85 -0.38 -3.79
N ASP A 102 -11.37 0.42 -2.86
CA ASP A 102 -12.49 1.33 -3.13
C ASP A 102 -12.09 2.42 -4.14
N HIS A 103 -10.85 2.92 -4.05
CA HIS A 103 -10.29 3.85 -5.03
C HIS A 103 -10.22 3.23 -6.43
N LEU A 104 -9.72 1.99 -6.56
CA LEU A 104 -9.71 1.25 -7.84
C LEU A 104 -11.10 1.07 -8.43
N ARG A 105 -12.08 0.73 -7.60
CA ARG A 105 -13.47 0.56 -8.04
C ARG A 105 -14.07 1.86 -8.54
N SER A 106 -13.84 2.95 -7.80
CA SER A 106 -14.28 4.29 -8.18
C SER A 106 -13.66 4.74 -9.50
N ARG A 107 -12.34 4.51 -9.69
CA ARG A 107 -11.64 4.81 -10.94
C ARG A 107 -12.22 4.04 -12.11
N ARG A 108 -12.40 2.72 -11.99
CA ARG A 108 -13.02 1.90 -13.04
C ARG A 108 -14.45 2.30 -13.36
N SER A 109 -15.22 2.74 -12.35
CA SER A 109 -16.58 3.24 -12.59
C SER A 109 -16.56 4.53 -13.38
N ARG A 110 -15.67 5.47 -13.07
CA ARG A 110 -15.48 6.71 -13.83
C ARG A 110 -15.01 6.44 -15.25
N GLU A 111 -14.00 5.60 -15.45
CA GLU A 111 -13.50 5.21 -16.77
C GLU A 111 -14.60 4.62 -17.67
N ARG A 112 -15.49 3.79 -17.10
CA ARG A 112 -16.64 3.22 -17.84
C ARG A 112 -17.66 4.29 -18.23
N CYS A 113 -17.89 5.31 -17.40
CA CYS A 113 -18.79 6.40 -17.73
C CYS A 113 -18.20 7.38 -18.75
N GLU A 114 -16.87 7.55 -18.73
CA GLU A 114 -16.15 8.45 -19.63
C GLU A 114 -15.81 7.80 -21.00
N GLU A 115 -15.79 6.47 -21.08
CA GLU A 115 -15.40 5.73 -22.29
C GLU A 115 -16.22 6.14 -23.54
N PRO A 116 -17.54 6.31 -23.50
CA PRO A 116 -18.28 6.79 -24.66
C PRO A 116 -17.86 8.20 -25.12
N VAL A 117 -17.58 9.09 -24.17
CA VAL A 117 -17.14 10.47 -24.44
C VAL A 117 -15.70 10.45 -24.95
N ARG A 118 -14.83 9.62 -24.37
CA ARG A 118 -13.44 9.45 -24.79
C ARG A 118 -13.35 8.87 -26.21
N GLN A 119 -14.15 7.87 -26.56
CA GLN A 119 -14.21 7.33 -27.92
C GLN A 119 -14.65 8.38 -28.92
N TYR A 120 -15.64 9.21 -28.59
CA TYR A 120 -16.06 10.34 -29.41
C TYR A 120 -14.93 11.36 -29.57
N LEU A 121 -14.24 11.75 -28.51
CA LEU A 121 -13.14 12.71 -28.54
C LEU A 121 -11.89 12.15 -29.27
N LEU A 122 -11.61 10.85 -29.19
CA LEU A 122 -10.51 10.22 -29.92
C LEU A 122 -10.78 10.13 -31.42
N GLN A 123 -12.04 10.07 -31.84
CA GLN A 123 -12.41 10.16 -33.24
C GLN A 123 -12.21 11.59 -33.81
N VAL A 124 -12.22 12.63 -32.96
CA VAL A 124 -12.07 14.03 -33.31
C VAL A 124 -10.64 14.56 -33.15
N ALA A 125 -9.84 13.93 -32.26
CA ALA A 125 -8.46 14.31 -31.95
C ALA A 125 -7.47 13.31 -32.53
N ASP A 126 -6.88 13.62 -33.67
CA ASP A 126 -5.72 12.95 -34.21
C ASP A 126 -4.50 13.20 -33.28
N SER A 127 -3.97 12.11 -32.73
CA SER A 127 -2.62 11.95 -32.18
C SER A 127 -1.92 13.12 -31.49
N ARG A 128 -1.93 13.15 -30.16
CA ARG A 128 -0.79 13.55 -29.30
C ARG A 128 -1.11 13.30 -27.83
N ALA A 129 -0.91 12.10 -27.33
CA ALA A 129 -0.83 11.86 -25.91
C ALA A 129 0.64 11.65 -25.54
N THR A 130 1.30 12.72 -25.08
CA THR A 130 2.56 12.66 -24.37
C THR A 130 2.34 11.92 -23.04
N ARG A 131 3.02 10.78 -22.91
CA ARG A 131 3.19 10.11 -21.62
C ARG A 131 4.10 10.99 -20.77
N ASP A 132 3.55 11.67 -19.79
CA ASP A 132 4.34 12.30 -18.74
C ASP A 132 4.99 11.20 -17.90
N LEU A 133 6.30 11.04 -18.13
CA LEU A 133 7.20 10.26 -17.31
C LEU A 133 7.55 11.07 -16.07
N SER A 134 6.68 11.15 -15.09
CA SER A 134 7.06 11.66 -13.77
C SER A 134 7.83 10.58 -13.01
N SER A 135 9.11 10.79 -13.01
CA SER A 135 10.18 10.03 -12.37
C SER A 135 10.04 9.98 -10.86
N LEU A 136 9.63 8.86 -10.33
CA LEU A 136 10.15 8.31 -9.08
C LEU A 136 10.38 6.84 -9.36
N GLN A 137 11.59 6.36 -9.10
CA GLN A 137 12.10 5.03 -9.41
C GLN A 137 11.02 3.95 -9.23
N GLN A 138 10.20 3.77 -10.27
CA GLN A 138 9.44 2.56 -10.46
C GLN A 138 10.53 1.51 -10.63
N THR A 139 10.77 0.73 -9.59
CA THR A 139 11.63 -0.43 -9.79
C THR A 139 11.03 -1.18 -10.96
N GLU A 140 11.86 -1.55 -11.93
CA GLU A 140 11.49 -2.29 -13.13
C GLU A 140 10.55 -3.46 -12.79
N VAL A 141 10.80 -4.11 -11.64
CA VAL A 141 9.97 -5.14 -11.04
C VAL A 141 8.52 -4.67 -10.73
N GLY A 142 8.35 -3.44 -10.25
CA GLY A 142 7.00 -2.91 -9.95
C GLY A 142 6.18 -2.66 -11.22
N ALA A 143 6.81 -2.17 -12.28
CA ALA A 143 6.16 -1.99 -13.59
C ALA A 143 5.78 -3.35 -14.21
N ILE A 144 6.71 -4.32 -14.19
CA ILE A 144 6.47 -5.69 -14.66
C ILE A 144 5.31 -6.34 -13.88
N PHE A 145 5.31 -6.24 -12.55
CA PHE A 145 4.23 -6.81 -11.74
C PHE A 145 2.87 -6.20 -12.09
N ARG A 146 2.80 -4.88 -12.31
CA ARG A 146 1.56 -4.20 -12.71
C ARG A 146 1.00 -4.75 -14.01
N GLU A 147 1.84 -4.88 -15.02
CA GLU A 147 1.45 -5.46 -16.30
C GLU A 147 1.02 -6.92 -16.17
N LEU A 148 1.80 -7.73 -15.45
CA LEU A 148 1.52 -9.15 -15.25
C LEU A 148 0.24 -9.37 -14.44
N SER A 149 -0.05 -8.48 -13.47
CA SER A 149 -1.22 -8.60 -12.60
C SER A 149 -2.50 -7.96 -13.13
N ALA A 150 -2.48 -7.40 -14.34
CA ALA A 150 -3.62 -6.66 -14.91
C ALA A 150 -4.92 -7.49 -15.00
N GLY A 151 -4.82 -8.80 -15.22
CA GLY A 151 -5.99 -9.70 -15.29
C GLY A 151 -6.40 -10.32 -13.95
N LEU A 152 -5.73 -10.00 -12.84
CA LEU A 152 -6.17 -10.39 -11.52
C LEU A 152 -7.33 -9.50 -11.04
N SER A 153 -8.28 -10.09 -10.30
CA SER A 153 -9.24 -9.26 -9.57
C SER A 153 -8.54 -8.44 -8.48
N GLU A 154 -9.16 -7.33 -8.02
CA GLU A 154 -8.58 -6.48 -6.97
C GLU A 154 -8.23 -7.30 -5.72
N LYS A 155 -9.16 -8.17 -5.28
CA LYS A 155 -8.94 -9.01 -4.09
C LYS A 155 -7.82 -10.04 -4.28
N GLN A 156 -7.68 -10.63 -5.47
CA GLN A 156 -6.59 -11.55 -5.77
C GLN A 156 -5.23 -10.83 -5.77
N ARG A 157 -5.16 -9.65 -6.38
CA ARG A 157 -3.95 -8.82 -6.39
C ARG A 157 -3.55 -8.41 -4.98
N VAL A 158 -4.49 -7.88 -4.20
CA VAL A 158 -4.22 -7.46 -2.82
C VAL A 158 -3.83 -8.63 -1.94
N ALA A 159 -4.52 -9.78 -2.03
CA ALA A 159 -4.16 -10.99 -1.28
C ALA A 159 -2.72 -11.42 -1.59
N PHE A 160 -2.34 -11.42 -2.87
CA PHE A 160 -1.00 -11.77 -3.31
C PHE A 160 0.06 -10.80 -2.75
N LEU A 161 -0.17 -9.48 -2.86
CA LEU A 161 0.74 -8.47 -2.34
C LEU A 161 0.94 -8.59 -0.83
N LEU A 162 -0.15 -8.72 -0.08
CA LEU A 162 -0.10 -8.82 1.37
C LEU A 162 0.61 -10.10 1.85
N HIS A 163 0.40 -11.22 1.17
CA HIS A 163 0.99 -12.50 1.57
C HIS A 163 2.44 -12.64 1.11
N GLU A 164 2.71 -12.41 -0.19
CA GLU A 164 4.02 -12.69 -0.79
C GLU A 164 5.05 -11.57 -0.54
N LEU A 165 4.62 -10.32 -0.48
CA LEU A 165 5.54 -9.19 -0.36
C LEU A 165 5.57 -8.58 1.03
N GLU A 166 4.44 -8.54 1.74
CA GLU A 166 4.38 -8.02 3.11
C GLU A 166 4.54 -9.14 4.16
N GLY A 167 4.58 -10.42 3.75
CA GLY A 167 4.81 -11.57 4.62
C GLY A 167 3.68 -11.88 5.60
N LEU A 168 2.46 -11.38 5.33
CA LEU A 168 1.32 -11.63 6.21
C LEU A 168 0.80 -13.06 6.05
N SER A 169 0.40 -13.67 7.15
CA SER A 169 -0.21 -15.00 7.16
C SER A 169 -1.61 -15.00 6.52
N CYS A 170 -2.06 -16.16 6.03
CA CYS A 170 -3.41 -16.28 5.46
C CYS A 170 -4.53 -15.82 6.43
N PRO A 171 -4.49 -16.12 7.74
CA PRO A 171 -5.46 -15.57 8.70
C PRO A 171 -5.45 -14.04 8.77
N GLU A 172 -4.27 -13.40 8.76
CA GLU A 172 -4.16 -11.93 8.77
C GLU A 172 -4.73 -11.31 7.49
N VAL A 173 -4.38 -11.87 6.33
CA VAL A 173 -4.95 -11.43 5.04
C VAL A 173 -6.46 -11.63 5.01
N ALA A 174 -6.98 -12.72 5.58
CA ALA A 174 -8.42 -12.96 5.71
C ALA A 174 -9.11 -11.88 6.55
N GLY A 175 -8.48 -11.49 7.67
CA GLY A 175 -8.95 -10.37 8.51
C GLY A 175 -8.91 -9.03 7.78
N ILE A 176 -7.90 -8.78 6.94
CA ILE A 176 -7.77 -7.55 6.13
C ILE A 176 -8.86 -7.48 5.06
N LEU A 177 -9.05 -8.56 4.30
CA LEU A 177 -9.97 -8.61 3.16
C LEU A 177 -11.42 -8.93 3.53
N ASP A 178 -11.69 -9.10 4.82
CA ASP A 178 -13.00 -9.47 5.37
C ASP A 178 -13.59 -10.70 4.65
N CYS A 179 -12.83 -11.80 4.68
CA CYS A 179 -13.22 -13.06 4.06
C CYS A 179 -12.69 -14.26 4.85
N ARG A 180 -13.07 -15.47 4.44
CA ARG A 180 -12.56 -16.70 5.06
C ARG A 180 -11.14 -16.99 4.61
N GLU A 181 -10.36 -17.64 5.48
CA GLU A 181 -8.99 -18.07 5.14
C GLU A 181 -8.92 -18.97 3.89
N SER A 182 -9.90 -19.87 3.73
CA SER A 182 -10.02 -20.68 2.51
C SER A 182 -10.19 -19.84 1.24
N THR A 183 -10.87 -18.69 1.34
CA THR A 183 -11.00 -17.74 0.24
C THR A 183 -9.66 -17.08 -0.09
N VAL A 184 -8.86 -16.73 0.92
CA VAL A 184 -7.51 -16.21 0.72
C VAL A 184 -6.63 -17.23 0.01
N ARG A 185 -6.61 -18.49 0.48
CA ARG A 185 -5.86 -19.58 -0.18
C ARG A 185 -6.25 -19.74 -1.65
N ASN A 186 -7.56 -19.67 -1.94
CA ASN A 186 -8.05 -19.71 -3.32
C ASN A 186 -7.61 -18.49 -4.14
N HIS A 187 -7.63 -17.28 -3.55
CA HIS A 187 -7.11 -16.08 -4.21
C HIS A 187 -5.63 -16.21 -4.54
N LEU A 188 -4.81 -16.70 -3.60
CA LEU A 188 -3.38 -16.92 -3.79
C LEU A 188 -3.11 -17.98 -4.87
N PHE A 189 -3.81 -19.11 -4.81
CA PHE A 189 -3.69 -20.16 -5.84
C PHE A 189 -3.98 -19.63 -7.24
N ASN A 190 -5.09 -18.93 -7.41
CA ASN A 190 -5.47 -18.36 -8.70
C ASN A 190 -4.50 -17.27 -9.15
N ALA A 191 -4.02 -16.42 -8.23
CA ALA A 191 -3.06 -15.37 -8.54
C ALA A 191 -1.72 -15.97 -8.99
N ARG A 192 -1.17 -16.95 -8.26
CA ARG A 192 0.08 -17.65 -8.64
C ARG A 192 -0.04 -18.32 -9.99
N LYS A 193 -1.14 -19.06 -10.21
CA LYS A 193 -1.41 -19.74 -11.50
C LYS A 193 -1.49 -18.74 -12.66
N TYR A 194 -2.18 -17.63 -12.46
CA TYR A 194 -2.31 -16.59 -13.48
C TYR A 194 -0.96 -15.92 -13.76
N LEU A 195 -0.24 -15.47 -12.73
CA LEU A 195 1.05 -14.80 -12.86
C LEU A 195 2.09 -15.70 -13.51
N ARG A 196 2.19 -16.99 -13.10
CA ARG A 196 3.08 -17.97 -13.73
C ARG A 196 2.82 -18.07 -15.24
N ARG A 197 1.55 -18.19 -15.64
CA ARG A 197 1.18 -18.23 -17.05
C ARG A 197 1.59 -16.96 -17.80
N GLU A 198 1.36 -15.78 -17.21
CA GLU A 198 1.71 -14.50 -17.84
C GLU A 198 3.22 -14.31 -17.94
N VAL A 199 3.98 -14.73 -16.92
CA VAL A 199 5.45 -14.72 -16.95
C VAL A 199 5.96 -15.62 -18.08
N LEU A 200 5.52 -16.87 -18.14
CA LEU A 200 5.96 -17.81 -19.18
C LEU A 200 5.57 -17.37 -20.59
N ARG A 201 4.44 -16.68 -20.75
CA ARG A 201 4.01 -16.14 -22.03
C ARG A 201 4.89 -15.00 -22.53
N ARG A 202 5.35 -14.13 -21.62
CA ARG A 202 6.12 -12.91 -21.94
C ARG A 202 7.63 -13.14 -21.89
N TYR A 203 8.06 -14.05 -21.05
CA TYR A 203 9.44 -14.34 -20.72
C TYR A 203 9.69 -15.87 -20.75
N PRO A 204 9.65 -16.50 -21.91
CA PRO A 204 9.78 -17.96 -22.04
C PRO A 204 11.12 -18.50 -21.53
N GLU A 205 12.16 -17.66 -21.42
CA GLU A 205 13.45 -18.01 -20.86
C GLU A 205 13.41 -18.45 -19.39
N TYR A 206 12.37 -18.06 -18.64
CA TYR A 206 12.17 -18.49 -17.24
C TYR A 206 11.45 -19.84 -17.11
N ALA A 207 11.11 -20.52 -18.20
CA ALA A 207 10.40 -21.80 -18.14
C ALA A 207 11.15 -22.86 -17.29
N GLY A 208 12.48 -22.91 -17.39
CA GLY A 208 13.31 -23.83 -16.63
C GLY A 208 13.37 -23.59 -15.12
N THR A 209 13.08 -22.35 -14.69
CA THR A 209 13.09 -22.00 -13.27
C THR A 209 11.86 -22.56 -12.53
N PHE A 210 10.72 -22.58 -13.18
CA PHE A 210 9.45 -23.04 -12.59
C PHE A 210 9.29 -24.57 -12.58
N SER A 211 10.05 -25.30 -13.40
CA SER A 211 9.99 -26.78 -13.43
C SER A 211 10.66 -27.44 -12.24
N ARG A 212 11.56 -26.73 -11.52
CA ARG A 212 12.26 -27.25 -10.34
C ARG A 212 11.48 -27.19 -9.04
N GLU A 213 10.41 -26.38 -8.98
CA GLU A 213 9.59 -26.22 -7.77
C GLU A 213 8.46 -27.25 -7.66
N GLU A 214 8.16 -27.99 -8.75
CA GLU A 214 7.14 -29.05 -8.75
C GLU A 214 7.70 -30.40 -8.33
N GLU A 215 9.04 -30.57 -8.25
CA GLU A 215 9.70 -31.82 -7.87
C GLU A 215 10.23 -31.82 -6.41
N ALA A 216 10.03 -30.75 -5.64
CA ALA A 216 10.45 -30.62 -4.24
C ALA A 216 9.24 -30.53 -3.30
#